data_b8ac7cc53a8f949abff9cc3f102264c4
#
_entry.id   b8ac7cc53a8f949abff9cc3f102264c4
#
_cell.length_a   1.000
_cell.length_b   1.000
_cell.length_c   1.000
_cell.angle_alpha   90.00
_cell.angle_beta   90.00
_cell.angle_gamma   90.00
#
_symmetry.space_group_name_H-M   'P 1'
#
loop_
_entity.id
_entity.type
_entity.pdbx_description
1 polymer ?
#
loop_
_entity_poly.entity_id
_entity_poly.type
_entity_poly.pdbx_seq_one_letter_code
_entity_poly.pdbx_strand_id
1 'polypeptide(L)'
;MKNYVLPLIWLLTSQQLQSQEVRFQEYDLSNGLHVILHQDNSVPIVTTSVLYHVGSKDENPERTGFAHFFEHLLFEGTQNIENGKWFQIVSANGGSNNAYTTDDFTYYYENFPSNNLQLGLWMESERMLHPIIDETGVETQNEVVKEEKRMRYDNSPYGKWNEEVKSHLFQVHPYKQTTIGKMEHLDAATLDEFLAFNKKYYVPNNAVLTVAGDIDIPTTKKWISDYFGSIPRGAAIERAFPKEAPITKTIQAEAYDSNIQIPALFMAYRTPEKKSREARILDMISTYLSQGKSSKLYKKLVDKKKMALQVAAFNIDNEEYGTYVILALPQGETSLETLIEEMEDEIEKIQKNLISEKDYQKLQNQFESDFVSSNSNIAGIANSLAEYYTFYGDTNLINIELDLYQSITREEIQEVARAYLNPNQRLELHYLPESKKE
;
A
#
# COMPACT_ATOMS: atom_id res chain seq x y z
N MET A 1 39.27 58.86 25.74
CA MET A 1 38.75 57.52 25.95
C MET A 1 38.20 57.02 24.61
N LYS A 2 38.86 56.05 24.00
CA LYS A 2 38.44 55.49 22.70
C LYS A 2 37.66 54.22 22.98
N ASN A 3 36.36 54.21 22.65
CA ASN A 3 35.49 53.04 22.76
C ASN A 3 35.78 52.13 21.55
N TYR A 4 36.28 50.93 21.79
CA TYR A 4 36.35 49.85 20.81
C TYR A 4 35.06 49.04 20.90
N VAL A 5 34.22 49.09 19.87
CA VAL A 5 33.08 48.18 19.66
C VAL A 5 33.64 46.99 18.88
N LEU A 6 33.72 45.83 19.53
CA LEU A 6 33.98 44.56 18.84
C LEU A 6 32.69 44.09 18.12
N PRO A 7 32.74 43.78 16.85
CA PRO A 7 31.61 43.13 16.19
C PRO A 7 31.58 41.66 16.58
N LEU A 8 30.47 41.26 17.24
CA LEU A 8 30.14 39.84 17.49
C LEU A 8 29.73 39.19 16.15
N ILE A 9 30.64 38.47 15.54
CA ILE A 9 30.34 37.67 14.36
C ILE A 9 29.62 36.42 14.85
N TRP A 10 28.29 36.38 14.65
CA TRP A 10 27.49 35.15 14.76
C TRP A 10 27.85 34.23 13.59
N LEU A 11 28.65 33.19 13.85
CA LEU A 11 28.76 32.04 12.98
C LEU A 11 27.46 31.26 13.08
N LEU A 12 26.53 31.50 12.15
CA LEU A 12 25.45 30.61 11.86
C LEU A 12 26.06 29.34 11.24
N THR A 13 26.40 28.35 12.06
CA THR A 13 26.58 26.99 11.60
C THR A 13 25.20 26.51 11.16
N SER A 14 24.95 26.47 9.85
CA SER A 14 23.88 25.67 9.26
C SER A 14 24.20 24.22 9.63
N GLN A 15 23.59 23.72 10.69
CA GLN A 15 23.44 22.29 10.86
C GLN A 15 22.52 21.86 9.72
N GLN A 16 23.10 21.27 8.67
CA GLN A 16 22.34 20.42 7.78
C GLN A 16 21.75 19.34 8.67
N LEU A 17 20.43 19.35 8.82
CA LEU A 17 19.69 18.21 9.33
C LEU A 17 19.97 17.08 8.32
N GLN A 18 21.01 16.29 8.59
CA GLN A 18 21.19 15.01 7.88
C GLN A 18 20.01 14.16 8.36
N SER A 19 19.17 13.77 7.44
CA SER A 19 18.24 12.64 7.63
C SER A 19 19.02 11.52 8.30
N GLN A 20 18.52 10.97 9.39
CA GLN A 20 19.21 9.89 10.10
C GLN A 20 19.20 8.68 9.16
N GLU A 21 20.39 8.27 8.71
CA GLU A 21 20.57 7.10 7.84
C GLU A 21 20.01 5.85 8.53
N VAL A 22 19.10 5.15 7.86
CA VAL A 22 18.59 3.85 8.33
C VAL A 22 19.64 2.79 7.99
N ARG A 23 20.38 2.34 9.02
CA ARG A 23 21.40 1.30 8.86
C ARG A 23 20.77 -0.07 9.01
N PHE A 24 21.07 -0.95 8.08
CA PHE A 24 20.58 -2.32 8.10
C PHE A 24 21.66 -3.30 7.64
N GLN A 25 21.44 -4.58 7.91
CA GLN A 25 22.19 -5.69 7.35
C GLN A 25 21.20 -6.63 6.67
N GLU A 26 21.57 -7.16 5.52
CA GLU A 26 20.72 -8.12 4.82
C GLU A 26 21.53 -9.33 4.36
N TYR A 27 20.87 -10.48 4.26
CA TYR A 27 21.45 -11.74 3.81
C TYR A 27 20.38 -12.76 3.46
N ASP A 28 20.75 -13.79 2.70
CA ASP A 28 19.86 -14.90 2.38
C ASP A 28 20.18 -16.13 3.22
N LEU A 29 19.14 -16.83 3.69
CA LEU A 29 19.27 -18.18 4.19
C LEU A 29 19.39 -19.18 3.01
N SER A 30 19.94 -20.37 3.28
CA SER A 30 20.11 -21.41 2.26
C SER A 30 18.81 -21.87 1.60
N ASN A 31 17.67 -21.71 2.28
CA ASN A 31 16.34 -22.00 1.76
C ASN A 31 15.75 -20.85 0.92
N GLY A 32 16.47 -19.74 0.79
CA GLY A 32 16.10 -18.59 -0.02
C GLY A 32 15.26 -17.54 0.70
N LEU A 33 15.05 -17.65 2.02
CA LEU A 33 14.45 -16.56 2.79
C LEU A 33 15.42 -15.38 2.83
N HIS A 34 14.98 -14.23 2.35
CA HIS A 34 15.73 -12.99 2.49
C HIS A 34 15.49 -12.40 3.88
N VAL A 35 16.55 -11.96 4.54
CA VAL A 35 16.52 -11.44 5.91
C VAL A 35 17.10 -10.04 5.95
N ILE A 36 16.35 -9.09 6.54
CA ILE A 36 16.78 -7.71 6.76
C ILE A 36 16.76 -7.43 8.27
N LEU A 37 17.87 -6.90 8.80
CA LEU A 37 18.03 -6.56 10.23
C LEU A 37 18.32 -5.07 10.37
N HIS A 38 17.48 -4.35 11.08
CA HIS A 38 17.69 -2.95 11.48
C HIS A 38 17.81 -2.85 12.99
N GLN A 39 19.00 -2.47 13.48
CA GLN A 39 19.25 -2.28 14.90
C GLN A 39 19.02 -0.82 15.31
N ASP A 40 18.05 -0.60 16.20
CA ASP A 40 17.81 0.66 16.88
C ASP A 40 17.47 0.42 18.37
N ASN A 41 18.44 0.65 19.22
CA ASN A 41 18.32 0.44 20.67
C ASN A 41 17.78 1.68 21.42
N SER A 42 17.18 2.65 20.72
CA SER A 42 16.65 3.88 21.31
C SER A 42 15.42 3.65 22.20
N VAL A 43 14.63 2.62 21.88
CA VAL A 43 13.44 2.19 22.63
C VAL A 43 13.42 0.67 22.75
N PRO A 44 12.97 0.09 23.89
CA PRO A 44 13.03 -1.37 24.14
C PRO A 44 11.87 -2.12 23.45
N ILE A 45 11.71 -1.94 22.16
CA ILE A 45 10.72 -2.62 21.33
C ILE A 45 11.36 -3.21 20.09
N VAL A 46 10.74 -4.27 19.56
CA VAL A 46 11.13 -4.92 18.31
C VAL A 46 9.90 -5.15 17.45
N THR A 47 10.10 -5.09 16.14
CA THR A 47 9.15 -5.56 15.14
C THR A 47 9.73 -6.76 14.43
N THR A 48 8.99 -7.87 14.40
CA THR A 48 9.23 -8.99 13.48
C THR A 48 8.16 -8.96 12.41
N SER A 49 8.54 -9.06 11.15
CA SER A 49 7.58 -9.05 10.06
C SER A 49 7.99 -9.97 8.93
N VAL A 50 6.99 -10.55 8.25
CA VAL A 50 7.19 -11.35 7.04
C VAL A 50 6.30 -10.79 5.94
N LEU A 51 6.95 -10.35 4.86
CA LEU A 51 6.29 -10.00 3.60
C LEU A 51 6.35 -11.22 2.69
N TYR A 52 5.19 -11.78 2.34
CA TYR A 52 5.09 -12.77 1.29
C TYR A 52 4.74 -12.08 -0.02
N HIS A 53 5.54 -12.29 -1.05
CA HIS A 53 5.28 -11.72 -2.39
C HIS A 53 4.17 -12.50 -3.07
N VAL A 54 2.96 -12.37 -2.56
CA VAL A 54 1.72 -12.95 -3.05
C VAL A 54 0.55 -12.06 -2.67
N GLY A 55 -0.22 -11.66 -3.66
CA GLY A 55 -1.41 -10.84 -3.50
C GLY A 55 -2.54 -11.32 -4.42
N SER A 56 -3.58 -10.52 -4.56
CA SER A 56 -4.74 -10.91 -5.37
C SER A 56 -4.40 -11.12 -6.86
N LYS A 57 -3.32 -10.54 -7.38
CA LYS A 57 -2.89 -10.77 -8.77
C LYS A 57 -2.40 -12.20 -9.03
N ASP A 58 -1.93 -12.91 -8.01
CA ASP A 58 -1.38 -14.26 -8.12
C ASP A 58 -2.46 -15.35 -8.09
N GLU A 59 -3.71 -14.96 -7.90
CA GLU A 59 -4.85 -15.87 -7.76
C GLU A 59 -5.33 -16.41 -9.12
N ASN A 60 -5.97 -17.55 -9.09
CA ASN A 60 -6.73 -18.04 -10.23
C ASN A 60 -7.94 -17.10 -10.45
N PRO A 61 -8.19 -16.60 -11.68
CA PRO A 61 -9.34 -15.75 -11.96
C PRO A 61 -10.71 -16.34 -11.58
N GLU A 62 -10.81 -17.67 -11.48
CA GLU A 62 -12.00 -18.39 -11.04
C GLU A 62 -11.99 -18.75 -9.54
N ARG A 63 -10.99 -18.30 -8.80
CA ARG A 63 -10.77 -18.55 -7.36
C ARG A 63 -10.14 -17.31 -6.72
N THR A 64 -10.90 -16.22 -6.68
CA THR A 64 -10.45 -14.94 -6.14
C THR A 64 -10.72 -14.81 -4.64
N GLY A 65 -9.89 -14.01 -3.96
CA GLY A 65 -9.96 -13.77 -2.52
C GLY A 65 -9.04 -14.68 -1.69
N PHE A 66 -8.25 -15.56 -2.32
CA PHE A 66 -7.38 -16.52 -1.61
C PHE A 66 -6.27 -15.83 -0.82
N ALA A 67 -5.60 -14.83 -1.38
CA ALA A 67 -4.51 -14.14 -0.68
C ALA A 67 -5.01 -13.47 0.60
N HIS A 68 -6.14 -12.75 0.53
CA HIS A 68 -6.77 -12.16 1.70
C HIS A 68 -7.33 -13.21 2.67
N PHE A 69 -7.86 -14.31 2.15
CA PHE A 69 -8.31 -15.42 2.98
C PHE A 69 -7.16 -16.01 3.80
N PHE A 70 -5.97 -16.14 3.19
CA PHE A 70 -4.77 -16.60 3.89
C PHE A 70 -4.25 -15.59 4.92
N GLU A 71 -4.49 -14.28 4.72
CA GLU A 71 -4.23 -13.29 5.76
C GLU A 71 -4.94 -13.66 7.06
N HIS A 72 -6.20 -14.09 6.99
CA HIS A 72 -6.98 -14.54 8.14
C HIS A 72 -6.58 -15.95 8.60
N LEU A 73 -6.51 -16.88 7.67
CA LEU A 73 -6.34 -18.31 7.98
C LEU A 73 -5.02 -18.60 8.71
N LEU A 74 -3.96 -17.86 8.39
CA LEU A 74 -2.66 -18.04 9.05
C LEU A 74 -2.58 -17.47 10.49
N PHE A 75 -3.67 -16.95 11.03
CA PHE A 75 -3.83 -16.65 12.46
C PHE A 75 -4.60 -17.73 13.24
N GLU A 76 -5.22 -18.70 12.54
CA GLU A 76 -6.03 -19.73 13.20
C GLU A 76 -5.20 -20.58 14.16
N GLY A 77 -4.00 -21.00 13.76
CA GLY A 77 -3.10 -21.76 14.59
C GLY A 77 -2.04 -22.49 13.80
N THR A 78 -1.15 -23.16 14.55
CA THR A 78 -0.07 -23.98 14.02
C THR A 78 -0.03 -25.30 14.78
N GLN A 79 0.86 -26.23 14.39
CA GLN A 79 1.04 -27.47 15.13
C GLN A 79 1.40 -27.24 16.61
N ASN A 80 2.00 -26.10 16.94
CA ASN A 80 2.47 -25.76 18.29
C ASN A 80 1.73 -24.57 18.92
N ILE A 81 0.81 -23.93 18.20
CA ILE A 81 -0.05 -22.86 18.68
C ILE A 81 -1.51 -23.29 18.46
N GLU A 82 -2.25 -23.51 19.55
CA GLU A 82 -3.66 -23.90 19.49
C GLU A 82 -4.48 -22.88 18.72
N ASN A 83 -5.52 -23.37 18.04
CA ASN A 83 -6.48 -22.54 17.34
C ASN A 83 -7.04 -21.42 18.23
N GLY A 84 -7.08 -20.18 17.70
CA GLY A 84 -7.55 -18.97 18.39
C GLY A 84 -6.61 -18.44 19.48
N LYS A 85 -5.42 -19.02 19.68
CA LYS A 85 -4.47 -18.58 20.72
C LYS A 85 -3.47 -17.53 20.27
N TRP A 86 -3.33 -17.32 18.97
CA TRP A 86 -2.33 -16.37 18.41
C TRP A 86 -2.40 -15.01 19.09
N PHE A 87 -3.55 -14.34 19.01
CA PHE A 87 -3.77 -13.00 19.59
C PHE A 87 -3.62 -12.97 21.13
N GLN A 88 -3.97 -14.07 21.80
CA GLN A 88 -3.80 -14.19 23.24
C GLN A 88 -2.33 -14.27 23.64
N ILE A 89 -1.51 -15.04 22.89
CA ILE A 89 -0.07 -15.13 23.13
C ILE A 89 0.58 -13.77 22.93
N VAL A 90 0.27 -13.07 21.83
CA VAL A 90 0.81 -11.73 21.56
C VAL A 90 0.46 -10.77 22.68
N SER A 91 -0.84 -10.66 23.05
CA SER A 91 -1.31 -9.74 24.08
C SER A 91 -0.75 -10.06 25.47
N ALA A 92 -0.67 -11.35 25.84
CA ALA A 92 -0.14 -11.78 27.13
C ALA A 92 1.35 -11.47 27.30
N ASN A 93 2.08 -11.29 26.19
CA ASN A 93 3.50 -10.94 26.17
C ASN A 93 3.70 -9.44 25.86
N GLY A 94 2.68 -8.60 26.02
CA GLY A 94 2.76 -7.15 25.86
C GLY A 94 2.95 -6.69 24.42
N GLY A 95 2.65 -7.56 23.46
CA GLY A 95 2.77 -7.27 22.03
C GLY A 95 1.47 -6.80 21.38
N SER A 96 1.60 -6.42 20.13
CA SER A 96 0.51 -6.17 19.18
C SER A 96 0.89 -6.77 17.83
N ASN A 97 -0.09 -7.16 17.06
CA ASN A 97 0.13 -7.70 15.71
C ASN A 97 -0.96 -7.22 14.75
N ASN A 98 -0.67 -7.29 13.48
CA ASN A 98 -1.64 -7.09 12.40
C ASN A 98 -1.14 -7.75 11.12
N ALA A 99 -2.01 -7.79 10.11
CA ALA A 99 -1.66 -8.16 8.75
C ALA A 99 -2.47 -7.33 7.75
N TYR A 100 -2.05 -7.35 6.51
CA TYR A 100 -2.83 -6.81 5.40
C TYR A 100 -2.42 -7.43 4.07
N THR A 101 -3.37 -7.47 3.14
CA THR A 101 -3.20 -7.99 1.79
C THR A 101 -3.43 -6.88 0.78
N THR A 102 -2.54 -6.81 -0.21
CA THR A 102 -2.63 -5.93 -1.37
C THR A 102 -2.84 -6.75 -2.64
N ASP A 103 -2.84 -6.08 -3.79
CA ASP A 103 -2.81 -6.78 -5.06
C ASP A 103 -1.52 -7.57 -5.28
N ASP A 104 -0.42 -7.18 -4.63
CA ASP A 104 0.93 -7.65 -4.91
C ASP A 104 1.56 -8.49 -3.79
N PHE A 105 1.16 -8.27 -2.55
CA PHE A 105 1.77 -8.94 -1.40
C PHE A 105 0.82 -9.08 -0.21
N THR A 106 1.18 -9.99 0.70
CA THR A 106 0.57 -10.17 2.02
C THR A 106 1.65 -9.96 3.08
N TYR A 107 1.35 -9.12 4.07
CA TYR A 107 2.30 -8.70 5.10
C TYR A 107 1.76 -9.02 6.48
N TYR A 108 2.57 -9.70 7.31
CA TYR A 108 2.31 -10.00 8.71
C TYR A 108 3.35 -9.33 9.58
N TYR A 109 2.98 -8.83 10.74
CA TYR A 109 3.95 -8.28 11.67
C TYR A 109 3.48 -8.36 13.12
N GLU A 110 4.45 -8.52 14.03
CA GLU A 110 4.29 -8.39 15.46
C GLU A 110 5.24 -7.34 16.01
N ASN A 111 4.74 -6.55 16.96
CA ASN A 111 5.52 -5.64 17.77
C ASN A 111 5.56 -6.21 19.20
N PHE A 112 6.75 -6.37 19.75
CA PHE A 112 6.95 -6.86 21.10
C PHE A 112 7.91 -5.96 21.89
N PRO A 113 7.87 -5.98 23.25
CA PRO A 113 9.01 -5.59 24.05
C PRO A 113 10.24 -6.42 23.63
N SER A 114 11.42 -5.82 23.60
CA SER A 114 12.64 -6.43 23.01
C SER A 114 13.05 -7.77 23.64
N ASN A 115 12.72 -8.00 24.92
CA ASN A 115 12.96 -9.27 25.59
C ASN A 115 12.11 -10.45 25.02
N ASN A 116 11.09 -10.16 24.21
CA ASN A 116 10.24 -11.15 23.57
C ASN A 116 10.53 -11.33 22.07
N LEU A 117 11.66 -10.81 21.56
CA LEU A 117 12.07 -11.01 20.16
C LEU A 117 12.06 -12.49 19.75
N GLN A 118 12.58 -13.37 20.62
CA GLN A 118 12.63 -14.80 20.32
C GLN A 118 11.23 -15.40 20.16
N LEU A 119 10.25 -14.91 20.90
CA LEU A 119 8.85 -15.33 20.74
C LEU A 119 8.30 -14.90 19.37
N GLY A 120 8.51 -13.65 18.95
CA GLY A 120 8.08 -13.17 17.63
C GLY A 120 8.70 -13.99 16.48
N LEU A 121 9.99 -14.25 16.54
CA LEU A 121 10.68 -15.08 15.56
C LEU A 121 10.13 -16.52 15.53
N TRP A 122 9.87 -17.11 16.69
CA TRP A 122 9.28 -18.43 16.78
C TRP A 122 7.88 -18.45 16.19
N MET A 123 7.02 -17.49 16.52
CA MET A 123 5.65 -17.41 16.01
C MET A 123 5.63 -17.30 14.48
N GLU A 124 6.45 -16.44 13.89
CA GLU A 124 6.53 -16.30 12.43
C GLU A 124 7.10 -17.56 11.75
N SER A 125 8.05 -18.25 12.39
CA SER A 125 8.56 -19.52 11.86
C SER A 125 7.50 -20.63 11.90
N GLU A 126 6.66 -20.67 12.95
CA GLU A 126 5.53 -21.58 13.05
C GLU A 126 4.48 -21.29 11.98
N ARG A 127 4.13 -20.01 11.74
CA ARG A 127 3.26 -19.57 10.66
C ARG A 127 3.75 -20.07 9.29
N MET A 128 5.05 -19.97 9.03
CA MET A 128 5.63 -20.35 7.75
C MET A 128 5.76 -21.88 7.57
N LEU A 129 6.10 -22.61 8.63
CA LEU A 129 6.43 -24.06 8.55
C LEU A 129 5.24 -24.97 8.87
N HIS A 130 4.44 -24.60 9.87
CA HIS A 130 3.47 -25.51 10.49
C HIS A 130 2.04 -24.97 10.56
N PRO A 131 1.56 -24.13 9.61
CA PRO A 131 0.19 -23.63 9.69
C PRO A 131 -0.81 -24.81 9.64
N ILE A 132 -1.86 -24.73 10.44
CA ILE A 132 -2.99 -25.67 10.34
C ILE A 132 -3.96 -25.11 9.31
N ILE A 133 -4.12 -25.83 8.22
CA ILE A 133 -5.07 -25.52 7.16
C ILE A 133 -5.99 -26.74 7.04
N ASP A 134 -7.15 -26.65 7.67
CA ASP A 134 -8.14 -27.73 7.71
C ASP A 134 -9.55 -27.21 7.39
N GLU A 135 -10.52 -28.12 7.24
CA GLU A 135 -11.90 -27.77 6.93
C GLU A 135 -12.52 -26.84 7.97
N THR A 136 -12.23 -27.04 9.24
CA THR A 136 -12.80 -26.22 10.33
C THR A 136 -12.31 -24.78 10.28
N GLY A 137 -10.99 -24.59 10.07
CA GLY A 137 -10.40 -23.25 9.90
C GLY A 137 -10.94 -22.55 8.64
N VAL A 138 -11.03 -23.29 7.53
CA VAL A 138 -11.58 -22.76 6.27
C VAL A 138 -13.04 -22.35 6.43
N GLU A 139 -13.91 -23.19 7.03
CA GLU A 139 -15.32 -22.85 7.27
C GLU A 139 -15.45 -21.63 8.18
N THR A 140 -14.68 -21.58 9.27
CA THR A 140 -14.69 -20.46 10.22
C THR A 140 -14.31 -19.15 9.54
N GLN A 141 -13.18 -19.14 8.82
CA GLN A 141 -12.69 -17.91 8.18
C GLN A 141 -13.55 -17.53 6.97
N ASN A 142 -14.19 -18.47 6.30
CA ASN A 142 -15.13 -18.14 5.21
C ASN A 142 -16.28 -17.26 5.72
N GLU A 143 -16.86 -17.55 6.88
CA GLU A 143 -17.92 -16.71 7.46
C GLU A 143 -17.37 -15.34 7.93
N VAL A 144 -16.13 -15.29 8.46
CA VAL A 144 -15.49 -14.04 8.88
C VAL A 144 -15.25 -13.13 7.66
N VAL A 145 -14.67 -13.65 6.58
CA VAL A 145 -14.39 -12.88 5.36
C VAL A 145 -15.68 -12.42 4.67
N LYS A 146 -16.73 -13.26 4.66
CA LYS A 146 -18.06 -12.86 4.17
C LYS A 146 -18.65 -11.72 4.97
N GLU A 147 -18.54 -11.76 6.29
CA GLU A 147 -19.05 -10.68 7.14
C GLU A 147 -18.24 -9.40 6.93
N GLU A 148 -16.93 -9.51 6.80
CA GLU A 148 -16.07 -8.37 6.45
C GLU A 148 -16.47 -7.74 5.11
N LYS A 149 -16.72 -8.57 4.08
CA LYS A 149 -17.19 -8.08 2.79
C LYS A 149 -18.51 -7.34 2.93
N ARG A 150 -19.48 -7.92 3.69
CA ARG A 150 -20.76 -7.23 3.94
C ARG A 150 -20.56 -5.88 4.62
N MET A 151 -19.71 -5.83 5.66
CA MET A 151 -19.50 -4.61 6.43
C MET A 151 -18.72 -3.53 5.67
N ARG A 152 -17.63 -3.89 4.99
CA ARG A 152 -16.71 -2.94 4.37
C ARG A 152 -17.08 -2.56 2.94
N TYR A 153 -17.77 -3.48 2.22
CA TYR A 153 -18.07 -3.31 0.80
C TYR A 153 -19.56 -3.20 0.54
N ASP A 154 -20.36 -4.22 0.90
CA ASP A 154 -21.75 -4.29 0.46
C ASP A 154 -22.68 -3.31 1.22
N ASN A 155 -22.43 -3.08 2.53
CA ASN A 155 -23.23 -2.18 3.37
C ASN A 155 -22.56 -0.81 3.61
N SER A 156 -21.33 -0.61 3.13
CA SER A 156 -20.61 0.65 3.27
C SER A 156 -20.99 1.62 2.15
N PRO A 157 -21.33 2.89 2.44
CA PRO A 157 -21.50 3.90 1.40
C PRO A 157 -20.29 3.97 0.48
N TYR A 158 -20.52 3.91 -0.82
CA TYR A 158 -19.48 3.85 -1.86
C TYR A 158 -18.55 2.64 -1.77
N GLY A 159 -18.86 1.60 -1.01
CA GLY A 159 -17.95 0.48 -0.71
C GLY A 159 -17.41 -0.26 -1.93
N LYS A 160 -18.14 -0.26 -3.06
CA LYS A 160 -17.76 -0.97 -4.29
C LYS A 160 -16.98 -0.12 -5.30
N TRP A 161 -16.64 1.13 -4.98
CA TRP A 161 -16.01 2.03 -5.93
C TRP A 161 -14.72 1.46 -6.55
N ASN A 162 -13.89 0.79 -5.73
CA ASN A 162 -12.62 0.22 -6.19
C ASN A 162 -12.82 -0.99 -7.12
N GLU A 163 -13.80 -1.83 -6.83
CA GLU A 163 -14.20 -2.95 -7.69
C GLU A 163 -14.66 -2.43 -9.06
N GLU A 164 -15.53 -1.43 -9.07
CA GLU A 164 -16.03 -0.79 -10.30
C GLU A 164 -14.90 -0.15 -11.10
N VAL A 165 -14.03 0.63 -10.47
CA VAL A 165 -12.88 1.25 -11.13
C VAL A 165 -11.97 0.19 -11.75
N LYS A 166 -11.58 -0.82 -10.99
CA LYS A 166 -10.67 -1.88 -11.45
C LYS A 166 -11.27 -2.69 -12.60
N SER A 167 -12.54 -3.09 -12.51
CA SER A 167 -13.21 -3.88 -13.54
C SER A 167 -13.30 -3.18 -14.91
N HIS A 168 -13.32 -1.84 -14.92
CA HIS A 168 -13.37 -1.03 -16.15
C HIS A 168 -11.97 -0.68 -16.66
N LEU A 169 -11.00 -0.45 -15.78
CA LEU A 169 -9.64 -0.11 -16.18
C LEU A 169 -8.83 -1.33 -16.66
N PHE A 170 -9.09 -2.52 -16.11
CA PHE A 170 -8.36 -3.73 -16.43
C PHE A 170 -9.30 -4.75 -17.08
N GLN A 171 -8.91 -5.25 -18.26
CA GLN A 171 -9.71 -6.22 -19.01
C GLN A 171 -9.14 -7.64 -18.90
N VAL A 172 -7.84 -7.77 -18.96
CA VAL A 172 -7.13 -9.04 -18.99
C VAL A 172 -6.17 -9.23 -17.82
N HIS A 173 -5.63 -8.14 -17.26
CA HIS A 173 -4.72 -8.20 -16.13
C HIS A 173 -5.46 -8.59 -14.83
N PRO A 174 -4.86 -9.40 -13.93
CA PRO A 174 -5.48 -9.79 -12.67
C PRO A 174 -5.89 -8.62 -11.76
N TYR A 175 -5.32 -7.44 -11.91
CA TYR A 175 -5.73 -6.23 -11.15
C TYR A 175 -7.19 -5.82 -11.37
N LYS A 176 -7.91 -6.46 -12.29
CA LYS A 176 -9.37 -6.30 -12.38
C LYS A 176 -10.12 -6.85 -11.17
N GLN A 177 -9.48 -7.72 -10.38
CA GLN A 177 -10.05 -8.28 -9.15
C GLN A 177 -9.71 -7.41 -7.95
N THR A 178 -10.51 -7.53 -6.89
CA THR A 178 -10.22 -6.92 -5.59
C THR A 178 -9.65 -7.97 -4.65
N THR A 179 -8.91 -7.55 -3.63
CA THR A 179 -8.30 -8.44 -2.64
C THR A 179 -9.32 -9.28 -1.89
N ILE A 180 -10.51 -8.73 -1.61
CA ILE A 180 -11.59 -9.46 -0.92
C ILE A 180 -12.18 -10.59 -1.79
N GLY A 181 -12.06 -10.51 -3.10
CA GLY A 181 -12.55 -11.49 -4.04
C GLY A 181 -14.07 -11.63 -4.10
N LYS A 182 -14.52 -12.74 -4.70
CA LYS A 182 -15.94 -13.10 -4.83
C LYS A 182 -16.30 -14.21 -3.85
N MET A 183 -17.39 -14.04 -3.13
CA MET A 183 -17.82 -15.02 -2.13
C MET A 183 -18.12 -16.37 -2.76
N GLU A 184 -18.70 -16.38 -3.96
CA GLU A 184 -19.00 -17.62 -4.71
C GLU A 184 -17.71 -18.42 -5.03
N HIS A 185 -16.58 -17.74 -5.19
CA HIS A 185 -15.30 -18.39 -5.41
C HIS A 185 -14.74 -19.03 -4.14
N LEU A 186 -14.91 -18.36 -2.99
CA LEU A 186 -14.51 -18.91 -1.68
C LEU A 186 -15.41 -20.07 -1.27
N ASP A 187 -16.74 -19.97 -1.51
CA ASP A 187 -17.69 -21.04 -1.23
C ASP A 187 -17.47 -22.30 -2.09
N ALA A 188 -16.99 -22.12 -3.33
CA ALA A 188 -16.70 -23.20 -4.25
C ALA A 188 -15.30 -23.81 -4.08
N ALA A 189 -14.43 -23.15 -3.29
CA ALA A 189 -13.05 -23.59 -3.11
C ALA A 189 -12.98 -24.86 -2.26
N THR A 190 -12.05 -25.73 -2.62
CA THR A 190 -11.76 -26.98 -1.91
C THR A 190 -10.56 -26.82 -0.99
N LEU A 191 -10.48 -27.66 0.06
CA LEU A 191 -9.32 -27.69 0.94
C LEU A 191 -8.01 -27.94 0.17
N ASP A 192 -8.04 -28.81 -0.84
CA ASP A 192 -6.86 -29.08 -1.70
C ASP A 192 -6.39 -27.82 -2.45
N GLU A 193 -7.30 -26.95 -2.90
CA GLU A 193 -6.94 -25.69 -3.55
C GLU A 193 -6.27 -24.72 -2.53
N PHE A 194 -6.77 -24.65 -1.29
CA PHE A 194 -6.12 -23.87 -0.23
C PHE A 194 -4.73 -24.42 0.09
N LEU A 195 -4.57 -25.72 0.27
CA LEU A 195 -3.28 -26.35 0.53
C LEU A 195 -2.28 -26.13 -0.62
N ALA A 196 -2.76 -26.21 -1.87
CA ALA A 196 -1.94 -25.95 -3.05
C ALA A 196 -1.47 -24.49 -3.13
N PHE A 197 -2.35 -23.53 -2.80
CA PHE A 197 -2.02 -22.10 -2.78
C PHE A 197 -0.98 -21.79 -1.70
N ASN A 198 -1.17 -22.29 -0.48
CA ASN A 198 -0.19 -22.16 0.61
C ASN A 198 1.17 -22.72 0.21
N LYS A 199 1.21 -23.97 -0.24
CA LYS A 199 2.44 -24.66 -0.67
C LYS A 199 3.18 -23.93 -1.79
N LYS A 200 2.47 -23.20 -2.65
CA LYS A 200 3.05 -22.46 -3.76
C LYS A 200 3.65 -21.14 -3.33
N TYR A 201 2.94 -20.38 -2.51
CA TYR A 201 3.24 -18.98 -2.30
C TYR A 201 3.80 -18.63 -0.91
N TYR A 202 3.39 -19.35 0.15
CA TYR A 202 3.82 -19.08 1.53
C TYR A 202 5.06 -19.90 1.89
N VAL A 203 6.15 -19.60 1.18
CA VAL A 203 7.42 -20.34 1.25
C VAL A 203 8.58 -19.38 1.43
N PRO A 204 9.72 -19.85 2.03
CA PRO A 204 10.86 -18.98 2.34
C PRO A 204 11.38 -18.16 1.15
N ASN A 205 11.53 -18.79 0.00
CA ASN A 205 12.06 -18.15 -1.20
C ASN A 205 11.05 -17.24 -1.94
N ASN A 206 9.89 -17.00 -1.35
CA ASN A 206 8.90 -16.00 -1.77
C ASN A 206 8.59 -15.01 -0.64
N ALA A 207 9.49 -14.92 0.37
CA ALA A 207 9.27 -14.12 1.56
C ALA A 207 10.49 -13.29 1.93
N VAL A 208 10.24 -12.17 2.61
CA VAL A 208 11.24 -11.31 3.24
C VAL A 208 10.94 -11.24 4.73
N LEU A 209 11.85 -11.69 5.56
CA LEU A 209 11.81 -11.53 7.01
C LEU A 209 12.54 -10.25 7.39
N THR A 210 11.84 -9.30 8.00
CA THR A 210 12.48 -8.10 8.54
C THR A 210 12.38 -8.09 10.06
N VAL A 211 13.50 -7.85 10.72
CA VAL A 211 13.58 -7.69 12.18
C VAL A 211 14.19 -6.33 12.48
N ALA A 212 13.43 -5.46 13.13
CA ALA A 212 13.84 -4.11 13.41
C ALA A 212 13.66 -3.75 14.90
N GLY A 213 14.51 -2.89 15.44
CA GLY A 213 14.41 -2.35 16.79
C GLY A 213 15.55 -2.73 17.72
N ASP A 214 15.25 -2.88 19.00
CA ASP A 214 16.23 -3.19 20.05
C ASP A 214 16.67 -4.65 19.99
N ILE A 215 17.60 -4.91 19.09
CA ILE A 215 18.13 -6.26 18.80
C ILE A 215 19.64 -6.31 18.98
N ASP A 216 20.16 -7.51 19.34
CA ASP A 216 21.57 -7.90 19.19
C ASP A 216 21.73 -8.71 17.91
N ILE A 217 22.41 -8.15 16.91
CA ILE A 217 22.50 -8.73 15.58
C ILE A 217 23.08 -10.16 15.59
N PRO A 218 24.19 -10.48 16.29
CA PRO A 218 24.72 -11.85 16.34
C PRO A 218 23.72 -12.84 16.91
N THR A 219 23.08 -12.51 18.01
CA THR A 219 22.06 -13.37 18.67
C THR A 219 20.83 -13.54 17.77
N THR A 220 20.36 -12.44 17.16
CA THR A 220 19.21 -12.47 16.26
C THR A 220 19.47 -13.34 15.03
N LYS A 221 20.64 -13.25 14.41
CA LYS A 221 21.05 -14.12 13.29
C LYS A 221 21.05 -15.60 13.69
N LYS A 222 21.52 -15.89 14.89
CA LYS A 222 21.50 -17.27 15.40
C LYS A 222 20.07 -17.78 15.55
N TRP A 223 19.18 -17.03 16.19
CA TRP A 223 17.77 -17.43 16.35
C TRP A 223 17.05 -17.58 15.00
N ILE A 224 17.28 -16.66 14.06
CA ILE A 224 16.72 -16.78 12.72
C ILE A 224 17.20 -18.06 12.03
N SER A 225 18.49 -18.40 12.13
CA SER A 225 19.01 -19.64 11.59
C SER A 225 18.39 -20.88 12.26
N ASP A 226 18.21 -20.84 13.59
CA ASP A 226 17.65 -21.95 14.36
C ASP A 226 16.17 -22.19 14.02
N TYR A 227 15.37 -21.13 13.84
CA TYR A 227 13.93 -21.22 13.58
C TYR A 227 13.59 -21.38 12.09
N PHE A 228 14.24 -20.64 11.21
CA PHE A 228 13.87 -20.58 9.78
C PHE A 228 14.77 -21.43 8.89
N GLY A 229 15.97 -21.78 9.34
CA GLY A 229 16.98 -22.44 8.49
C GLY A 229 16.58 -23.82 7.98
N SER A 230 15.75 -24.54 8.72
CA SER A 230 15.26 -25.89 8.35
C SER A 230 13.98 -25.87 7.51
N ILE A 231 13.31 -24.71 7.35
CA ILE A 231 12.09 -24.63 6.56
C ILE A 231 12.40 -24.94 5.09
N PRO A 232 11.70 -25.89 4.46
CA PRO A 232 11.99 -26.28 3.09
C PRO A 232 11.81 -25.13 2.11
N ARG A 233 12.73 -25.00 1.15
CA ARG A 233 12.60 -24.10 0.01
C ARG A 233 11.41 -24.53 -0.86
N GLY A 234 10.56 -23.60 -1.26
CA GLY A 234 9.49 -23.84 -2.24
C GLY A 234 10.00 -23.93 -3.68
N ALA A 235 9.11 -24.30 -4.59
CA ALA A 235 9.38 -24.22 -6.02
C ALA A 235 9.58 -22.76 -6.47
N ALA A 236 10.29 -22.58 -7.58
CA ALA A 236 10.37 -21.26 -8.20
C ALA A 236 8.99 -20.82 -8.69
N ILE A 237 8.64 -19.57 -8.44
CA ILE A 237 7.36 -18.99 -8.86
C ILE A 237 7.62 -18.18 -10.12
N GLU A 238 7.02 -18.62 -11.23
CA GLU A 238 7.01 -17.88 -12.48
C GLU A 238 5.78 -16.99 -12.52
N ARG A 239 5.99 -15.69 -12.79
CA ARG A 239 4.94 -14.69 -12.96
C ARG A 239 4.98 -14.16 -14.39
N ALA A 240 3.90 -14.35 -15.11
CA ALA A 240 3.71 -13.82 -16.46
C ALA A 240 2.26 -13.36 -16.59
N PHE A 241 2.03 -12.08 -16.45
CA PHE A 241 0.70 -11.51 -16.53
C PHE A 241 0.43 -10.95 -17.95
N PRO A 242 -0.82 -11.07 -18.45
CA PRO A 242 -1.19 -10.48 -19.72
C PRO A 242 -1.11 -8.96 -19.65
N LYS A 243 -0.58 -8.33 -20.70
CA LYS A 243 -0.51 -6.88 -20.78
C LYS A 243 -1.82 -6.29 -21.27
N GLU A 244 -2.22 -5.20 -20.66
CA GLU A 244 -3.39 -4.44 -21.03
C GLU A 244 -3.18 -3.65 -22.35
N ALA A 245 -4.19 -3.63 -23.20
CA ALA A 245 -4.21 -2.72 -24.32
C ALA A 245 -4.32 -1.26 -23.84
N PRO A 246 -3.71 -0.28 -24.54
CA PRO A 246 -3.89 1.13 -24.19
C PRO A 246 -5.35 1.57 -24.24
N ILE A 247 -5.77 2.37 -23.28
CA ILE A 247 -7.05 3.07 -23.32
C ILE A 247 -6.90 4.24 -24.29
N THR A 248 -7.71 4.28 -25.36
CA THR A 248 -7.61 5.28 -26.44
C THR A 248 -8.83 6.17 -26.55
N LYS A 249 -9.83 5.95 -25.71
CA LYS A 249 -11.04 6.77 -25.59
C LYS A 249 -11.54 6.73 -24.14
N THR A 250 -12.24 7.78 -23.73
CA THR A 250 -12.93 7.82 -22.44
C THR A 250 -13.88 6.63 -22.30
N ILE A 251 -13.78 5.91 -21.20
CA ILE A 251 -14.72 4.87 -20.78
C ILE A 251 -15.74 5.56 -19.89
N GLN A 252 -17.02 5.52 -20.24
CA GLN A 252 -18.11 6.00 -19.39
C GLN A 252 -18.80 4.80 -18.78
N ALA A 253 -19.03 4.86 -17.46
CA ALA A 253 -19.69 3.80 -16.71
C ALA A 253 -20.57 4.38 -15.60
N GLU A 254 -21.58 3.61 -15.21
CA GLU A 254 -22.44 3.89 -14.09
C GLU A 254 -22.44 2.72 -13.12
N ALA A 255 -22.39 3.03 -11.83
CA ALA A 255 -22.60 2.08 -10.74
C ALA A 255 -23.68 2.60 -9.82
N TYR A 256 -24.45 1.68 -9.21
CA TYR A 256 -25.59 2.03 -8.37
C TYR A 256 -25.42 1.46 -6.97
N ASP A 257 -25.71 2.28 -5.95
CA ASP A 257 -25.55 1.93 -4.55
C ASP A 257 -26.79 2.38 -3.74
N SER A 258 -27.40 1.42 -3.06
CA SER A 258 -28.55 1.69 -2.18
C SER A 258 -28.17 2.38 -0.86
N ASN A 259 -26.88 2.40 -0.51
CA ASN A 259 -26.39 2.94 0.76
C ASN A 259 -26.06 4.44 0.67
N ILE A 260 -26.17 5.04 -0.51
CA ILE A 260 -25.83 6.46 -0.71
C ILE A 260 -27.07 7.30 -1.10
N GLN A 261 -27.00 8.58 -0.77
CA GLN A 261 -27.96 9.60 -1.21
C GLN A 261 -27.33 10.62 -2.16
N ILE A 262 -26.01 10.82 -2.05
CA ILE A 262 -25.23 11.77 -2.84
C ILE A 262 -24.45 10.97 -3.87
N PRO A 263 -24.55 11.30 -5.17
CA PRO A 263 -23.72 10.64 -6.17
C PRO A 263 -22.24 10.97 -5.96
N ALA A 264 -21.35 10.15 -6.51
CA ALA A 264 -19.94 10.44 -6.58
C ALA A 264 -19.44 10.31 -8.03
N LEU A 265 -18.46 11.12 -8.36
CA LEU A 265 -17.71 11.00 -9.61
C LEU A 265 -16.35 10.40 -9.31
N PHE A 266 -15.95 9.38 -10.05
CA PHE A 266 -14.58 8.88 -10.09
C PHE A 266 -14.01 9.02 -11.49
N MET A 267 -12.96 9.82 -11.63
CA MET A 267 -12.14 9.87 -12.83
C MET A 267 -10.88 9.04 -12.56
N ALA A 268 -10.71 7.95 -13.29
CA ALA A 268 -9.63 7.02 -13.02
C ALA A 268 -8.78 6.75 -14.27
N TYR A 269 -7.46 6.65 -14.08
CA TYR A 269 -6.48 6.46 -15.14
C TYR A 269 -5.61 5.26 -14.79
N ARG A 270 -5.28 4.44 -15.80
CA ARG A 270 -4.25 3.44 -15.66
C ARG A 270 -2.89 4.11 -15.79
N THR A 271 -2.01 3.84 -14.84
CA THR A 271 -0.70 4.47 -14.71
C THR A 271 0.43 3.42 -14.78
N PRO A 272 1.69 3.82 -14.89
CA PRO A 272 2.80 2.89 -15.00
C PRO A 272 3.07 2.13 -13.69
N GLU A 273 3.99 1.18 -13.79
CA GLU A 273 4.45 0.34 -12.68
C GLU A 273 5.04 1.14 -11.51
N LYS A 274 4.87 0.63 -10.30
CA LYS A 274 5.32 1.21 -9.01
C LYS A 274 6.77 1.71 -9.02
N LYS A 275 7.68 0.97 -9.60
CA LYS A 275 9.11 1.34 -9.62
C LYS A 275 9.48 2.42 -10.63
N SER A 276 8.56 2.85 -11.48
CA SER A 276 8.82 3.93 -12.45
C SER A 276 8.99 5.29 -11.75
N ARG A 277 9.74 6.19 -12.41
CA ARG A 277 9.86 7.57 -11.94
C ARG A 277 8.52 8.31 -12.05
N GLU A 278 7.74 7.97 -13.05
CA GLU A 278 6.42 8.54 -13.32
C GLU A 278 5.41 8.26 -12.21
N ALA A 279 5.48 7.08 -11.55
CA ALA A 279 4.62 6.76 -10.40
C ALA A 279 4.85 7.77 -9.25
N ARG A 280 6.12 8.07 -8.91
CA ARG A 280 6.47 9.09 -7.90
C ARG A 280 5.97 10.48 -8.29
N ILE A 281 6.05 10.83 -9.59
CA ILE A 281 5.56 12.12 -10.08
C ILE A 281 4.03 12.19 -9.98
N LEU A 282 3.32 11.10 -10.23
CA LEU A 282 1.87 11.02 -10.05
C LEU A 282 1.47 11.19 -8.58
N ASP A 283 2.25 10.68 -7.63
CA ASP A 283 2.04 10.96 -6.20
C ASP A 283 2.16 12.46 -5.90
N MET A 284 3.17 13.13 -6.48
CA MET A 284 3.31 14.58 -6.34
C MET A 284 2.14 15.34 -6.95
N ILE A 285 1.63 14.89 -8.11
CA ILE A 285 0.45 15.50 -8.75
C ILE A 285 -0.79 15.31 -7.88
N SER A 286 -0.99 14.13 -7.28
CA SER A 286 -2.12 13.87 -6.38
C SER A 286 -2.11 14.79 -5.16
N THR A 287 -0.94 14.94 -4.55
CA THR A 287 -0.71 15.86 -3.42
C THR A 287 -0.99 17.32 -3.82
N TYR A 288 -0.50 17.76 -4.97
CA TYR A 288 -0.77 19.10 -5.49
C TYR A 288 -2.24 19.37 -5.71
N LEU A 289 -2.96 18.38 -6.26
CA LEU A 289 -4.37 18.51 -6.61
C LEU A 289 -5.28 18.48 -5.38
N SER A 290 -5.03 17.62 -4.39
CA SER A 290 -6.04 17.36 -3.36
C SER A 290 -5.56 17.35 -1.92
N GLN A 291 -4.25 17.29 -1.62
CA GLN A 291 -3.83 17.15 -0.23
C GLN A 291 -3.87 18.48 0.54
N GLY A 292 -4.74 18.51 1.55
CA GLY A 292 -4.94 19.64 2.43
C GLY A 292 -5.73 20.81 1.82
N LYS A 293 -6.17 21.73 2.67
CA LYS A 293 -7.07 22.84 2.29
C LYS A 293 -6.48 23.83 1.28
N SER A 294 -5.18 23.85 1.10
CA SER A 294 -4.51 24.72 0.13
C SER A 294 -4.28 24.10 -1.25
N SER A 295 -4.68 22.83 -1.44
CA SER A 295 -4.61 22.12 -2.71
C SER A 295 -5.55 22.71 -3.75
N LYS A 296 -5.31 22.42 -5.02
CA LYS A 296 -5.98 23.14 -6.13
C LYS A 296 -7.47 22.81 -6.22
N LEU A 297 -7.81 21.51 -6.19
CA LEU A 297 -9.21 21.07 -6.28
C LEU A 297 -10.00 21.47 -5.03
N TYR A 298 -9.43 21.25 -3.83
CA TYR A 298 -10.11 21.65 -2.60
C TYR A 298 -10.43 23.15 -2.59
N LYS A 299 -9.42 23.98 -2.85
CA LYS A 299 -9.58 25.43 -2.85
C LYS A 299 -10.55 25.93 -3.91
N LYS A 300 -10.58 25.30 -5.08
CA LYS A 300 -11.48 25.67 -6.18
C LYS A 300 -12.90 25.21 -5.91
N LEU A 301 -13.08 23.91 -5.70
CA LEU A 301 -14.40 23.26 -5.73
C LEU A 301 -15.08 23.27 -4.36
N VAL A 302 -14.34 23.07 -3.27
CA VAL A 302 -14.91 23.01 -1.92
C VAL A 302 -14.96 24.40 -1.29
N ASP A 303 -13.84 25.13 -1.29
CA ASP A 303 -13.75 26.39 -0.55
C ASP A 303 -14.41 27.58 -1.30
N LYS A 304 -14.02 27.82 -2.57
CA LYS A 304 -14.46 29.01 -3.32
C LYS A 304 -15.81 28.82 -4.03
N LYS A 305 -15.91 27.80 -4.88
CA LYS A 305 -17.11 27.61 -5.73
C LYS A 305 -18.25 26.91 -5.00
N LYS A 306 -17.99 26.20 -3.90
CA LYS A 306 -19.00 25.42 -3.16
C LYS A 306 -19.74 24.40 -4.05
N MET A 307 -19.04 23.79 -4.98
CA MET A 307 -19.57 22.82 -5.93
C MET A 307 -19.39 21.38 -5.48
N ALA A 308 -18.42 21.13 -4.58
CA ALA A 308 -18.17 19.82 -4.03
C ALA A 308 -18.18 19.83 -2.49
N LEU A 309 -18.71 18.76 -1.91
CA LEU A 309 -18.58 18.46 -0.48
C LEU A 309 -17.18 17.94 -0.16
N GLN A 310 -16.66 17.13 -1.07
CA GLN A 310 -15.35 16.49 -0.93
C GLN A 310 -14.70 16.31 -2.30
N VAL A 311 -13.40 16.44 -2.34
CA VAL A 311 -12.54 16.08 -3.47
C VAL A 311 -11.31 15.36 -2.95
N ALA A 312 -10.82 14.36 -3.67
CA ALA A 312 -9.56 13.70 -3.42
C ALA A 312 -8.89 13.30 -4.74
N ALA A 313 -7.58 13.24 -4.75
CA ALA A 313 -6.79 12.63 -5.80
C ALA A 313 -5.70 11.79 -5.14
N PHE A 314 -5.48 10.59 -5.64
CA PHE A 314 -4.46 9.67 -5.12
C PHE A 314 -4.01 8.72 -6.21
N ASN A 315 -2.77 8.26 -6.09
CA ASN A 315 -2.19 7.23 -6.93
C ASN A 315 -2.11 5.93 -6.11
N ILE A 316 -2.58 4.83 -6.67
CA ILE A 316 -2.41 3.48 -6.14
C ILE A 316 -1.35 2.84 -7.02
N ASP A 317 -0.14 2.76 -6.51
CA ASP A 317 1.00 2.22 -7.22
C ASP A 317 1.16 0.72 -6.93
N ASN A 318 0.96 -0.10 -7.93
CA ASN A 318 1.16 -1.55 -7.87
C ASN A 318 2.33 -1.97 -8.78
N GLU A 319 2.80 -3.20 -8.61
CA GLU A 319 4.03 -3.71 -9.25
C GLU A 319 3.98 -3.63 -10.78
N GLU A 320 2.83 -3.96 -11.42
CA GLU A 320 2.71 -4.05 -12.88
C GLU A 320 2.07 -2.80 -13.51
N TYR A 321 1.07 -2.22 -12.84
CA TYR A 321 0.33 -1.03 -13.25
C TYR A 321 -0.16 -0.29 -12.03
N GLY A 322 -0.14 1.04 -12.07
CA GLY A 322 -0.85 1.85 -11.09
C GLY A 322 -2.26 2.23 -11.54
N THR A 323 -2.99 2.82 -10.61
CA THR A 323 -4.31 3.43 -10.81
C THR A 323 -4.35 4.81 -10.18
N TYR A 324 -4.47 5.84 -10.98
CA TYR A 324 -4.63 7.20 -10.49
C TYR A 324 -6.12 7.56 -10.45
N VAL A 325 -6.61 8.01 -9.31
CA VAL A 325 -8.03 8.31 -9.10
C VAL A 325 -8.21 9.76 -8.66
N ILE A 326 -9.16 10.45 -9.27
CA ILE A 326 -9.69 11.73 -8.79
C ILE A 326 -11.16 11.52 -8.50
N LEU A 327 -11.58 11.78 -7.26
CA LEU A 327 -12.98 11.69 -6.88
C LEU A 327 -13.55 13.02 -6.43
N ALA A 328 -14.83 13.22 -6.67
CA ALA A 328 -15.58 14.35 -6.16
C ALA A 328 -17.01 13.94 -5.78
N LEU A 329 -17.48 14.48 -4.65
CA LEU A 329 -18.89 14.41 -4.24
C LEU A 329 -19.51 15.77 -4.46
N PRO A 330 -20.58 15.89 -5.28
CA PRO A 330 -21.21 17.18 -5.57
C PRO A 330 -21.88 17.79 -4.35
N GLN A 331 -21.98 19.11 -4.33
CA GLN A 331 -22.74 19.90 -3.35
C GLN A 331 -23.95 20.54 -4.00
N GLY A 332 -25.11 20.42 -3.37
CA GLY A 332 -26.36 21.01 -3.86
C GLY A 332 -26.82 20.44 -5.21
N GLU A 333 -27.06 21.31 -6.18
CA GLU A 333 -27.52 20.95 -7.53
C GLU A 333 -26.37 20.82 -8.55
N THR A 334 -25.13 20.79 -8.10
CA THR A 334 -23.97 20.65 -9.00
C THR A 334 -24.02 19.29 -9.69
N SER A 335 -23.99 19.28 -11.03
CA SER A 335 -23.95 18.03 -11.79
C SER A 335 -22.57 17.39 -11.82
N LEU A 336 -22.50 16.09 -12.14
CA LEU A 336 -21.22 15.39 -12.27
C LEU A 336 -20.44 15.90 -13.48
N GLU A 337 -21.13 16.26 -14.57
CA GLU A 337 -20.52 16.86 -15.76
C GLU A 337 -19.82 18.19 -15.44
N THR A 338 -20.47 19.04 -14.63
CA THR A 338 -19.84 20.29 -14.18
C THR A 338 -18.57 20.01 -13.34
N LEU A 339 -18.58 18.97 -12.50
CA LEU A 339 -17.38 18.59 -11.74
C LEU A 339 -16.28 18.08 -12.65
N ILE A 340 -16.61 17.31 -13.71
CA ILE A 340 -15.65 16.86 -14.72
C ILE A 340 -14.95 18.08 -15.34
N GLU A 341 -15.73 19.02 -15.87
CA GLU A 341 -15.19 20.24 -16.52
C GLU A 341 -14.27 21.04 -15.59
N GLU A 342 -14.66 21.19 -14.34
CA GLU A 342 -13.90 21.96 -13.35
C GLU A 342 -12.62 21.25 -12.88
N MET A 343 -12.63 19.92 -12.82
CA MET A 343 -11.44 19.12 -12.50
C MET A 343 -10.48 19.08 -13.70
N GLU A 344 -11.01 18.94 -14.91
CA GLU A 344 -10.22 19.02 -16.15
C GLU A 344 -9.50 20.37 -16.28
N ASP A 345 -10.17 21.49 -15.95
CA ASP A 345 -9.54 22.82 -15.97
C ASP A 345 -8.30 22.89 -15.03
N GLU A 346 -8.33 22.23 -13.88
CA GLU A 346 -7.13 22.18 -13.00
C GLU A 346 -6.04 21.25 -13.56
N ILE A 347 -6.40 20.12 -14.16
CA ILE A 347 -5.45 19.20 -14.82
C ILE A 347 -4.81 19.91 -16.02
N GLU A 348 -5.61 20.58 -16.86
CA GLU A 348 -5.10 21.35 -18.00
C GLU A 348 -4.10 22.44 -17.60
N LYS A 349 -4.29 23.07 -16.44
CA LYS A 349 -3.35 24.08 -15.94
C LYS A 349 -1.97 23.50 -15.70
N ILE A 350 -1.89 22.29 -15.12
CA ILE A 350 -0.60 21.58 -14.92
C ILE A 350 -0.01 21.19 -16.28
N GLN A 351 -0.83 20.74 -17.23
CA GLN A 351 -0.38 20.32 -18.54
C GLN A 351 0.13 21.50 -19.41
N LYS A 352 -0.50 22.67 -19.26
CA LYS A 352 -0.17 23.86 -20.07
C LYS A 352 0.94 24.72 -19.45
N ASN A 353 1.04 24.77 -18.13
CA ASN A 353 1.94 25.64 -17.40
C ASN A 353 2.71 24.88 -16.34
N LEU A 354 3.94 25.31 -16.08
CA LEU A 354 4.67 24.82 -14.90
C LEU A 354 3.96 25.24 -13.61
N ILE A 355 3.92 24.36 -12.62
CA ILE A 355 3.45 24.73 -11.29
C ILE A 355 4.32 25.85 -10.72
N SER A 356 3.77 26.72 -9.87
CA SER A 356 4.54 27.84 -9.31
C SER A 356 5.68 27.34 -8.44
N GLU A 357 6.78 28.09 -8.37
CA GLU A 357 7.90 27.77 -7.49
C GLU A 357 7.46 27.58 -6.02
N LYS A 358 6.53 28.40 -5.56
CA LYS A 358 5.96 28.29 -4.21
C LYS A 358 5.22 26.97 -3.99
N ASP A 359 4.42 26.53 -4.96
CA ASP A 359 3.69 25.26 -4.87
C ASP A 359 4.65 24.07 -4.96
N TYR A 360 5.65 24.17 -5.81
CA TYR A 360 6.71 23.17 -5.94
C TYR A 360 7.49 22.99 -4.63
N GLN A 361 7.94 24.09 -4.02
CA GLN A 361 8.62 24.02 -2.73
C GLN A 361 7.73 23.44 -1.63
N LYS A 362 6.43 23.76 -1.67
CA LYS A 362 5.48 23.15 -0.74
C LYS A 362 5.38 21.64 -0.92
N LEU A 363 5.37 21.14 -2.17
CA LEU A 363 5.35 19.71 -2.44
C LEU A 363 6.61 19.02 -1.90
N GLN A 364 7.79 19.59 -2.17
CA GLN A 364 9.06 19.06 -1.64
C GLN A 364 9.01 18.90 -0.11
N ASN A 365 8.59 19.95 0.60
CA ASN A 365 8.49 19.94 2.05
C ASN A 365 7.43 18.93 2.56
N GLN A 366 6.34 18.72 1.80
CA GLN A 366 5.30 17.76 2.18
C GLN A 366 5.83 16.33 2.06
N PHE A 367 6.50 15.98 0.95
CA PHE A 367 7.09 14.66 0.76
C PHE A 367 8.20 14.37 1.78
N GLU A 368 9.01 15.36 2.12
CA GLU A 368 9.98 15.24 3.22
C GLU A 368 9.29 14.91 4.55
N SER A 369 8.22 15.65 4.88
CA SER A 369 7.46 15.42 6.11
C SER A 369 6.79 14.04 6.13
N ASP A 370 6.19 13.62 5.02
CA ASP A 370 5.50 12.33 4.90
C ASP A 370 6.51 11.17 4.99
N PHE A 371 7.67 11.30 4.33
CA PHE A 371 8.75 10.32 4.40
C PHE A 371 9.29 10.14 5.83
N VAL A 372 9.57 11.26 6.51
CA VAL A 372 10.01 11.24 7.91
C VAL A 372 8.94 10.62 8.81
N SER A 373 7.67 10.93 8.57
CA SER A 373 6.56 10.38 9.34
C SER A 373 6.41 8.87 9.15
N SER A 374 6.49 8.38 7.92
CA SER A 374 6.37 6.94 7.60
C SER A 374 7.48 6.11 8.25
N ASN A 375 8.68 6.67 8.33
CA ASN A 375 9.85 6.03 8.93
C ASN A 375 10.14 6.51 10.37
N SER A 376 9.14 7.07 11.07
CA SER A 376 9.31 7.60 12.44
C SER A 376 9.24 6.54 13.53
N ASN A 377 8.87 5.30 13.19
CA ASN A 377 8.76 4.19 14.13
C ASN A 377 9.30 2.89 13.52
N ILE A 378 9.65 1.96 14.40
CA ILE A 378 10.32 0.71 14.04
C ILE A 378 9.49 -0.14 13.05
N ALA A 379 8.16 -0.20 13.24
CA ALA A 379 7.29 -0.98 12.35
C ALA A 379 7.22 -0.36 10.93
N GLY A 380 7.20 0.97 10.83
CA GLY A 380 7.25 1.67 9.55
C GLY A 380 8.56 1.42 8.80
N ILE A 381 9.69 1.48 9.52
CA ILE A 381 11.00 1.14 8.93
C ILE A 381 11.03 -0.31 8.46
N ALA A 382 10.52 -1.26 9.27
CA ALA A 382 10.48 -2.68 8.90
C ALA A 382 9.67 -2.91 7.62
N ASN A 383 8.50 -2.27 7.52
CA ASN A 383 7.65 -2.35 6.33
C ASN A 383 8.36 -1.76 5.09
N SER A 384 8.92 -0.55 5.20
CA SER A 384 9.61 0.10 4.08
C SER A 384 10.80 -0.73 3.57
N LEU A 385 11.62 -1.29 4.48
CA LEU A 385 12.74 -2.15 4.11
C LEU A 385 12.29 -3.39 3.32
N ALA A 386 11.22 -4.06 3.79
CA ALA A 386 10.66 -5.23 3.13
C ALA A 386 10.10 -4.90 1.73
N GLU A 387 9.36 -3.79 1.59
CA GLU A 387 8.81 -3.37 0.31
C GLU A 387 9.90 -2.94 -0.68
N TYR A 388 10.90 -2.16 -0.27
CA TYR A 388 11.98 -1.74 -1.15
C TYR A 388 12.76 -2.94 -1.70
N TYR A 389 13.09 -3.91 -0.84
CA TYR A 389 13.71 -5.12 -1.33
C TYR A 389 12.80 -5.88 -2.32
N THR A 390 11.55 -6.13 -1.93
CA THR A 390 10.64 -6.96 -2.71
C THR A 390 10.34 -6.40 -4.09
N PHE A 391 10.03 -5.09 -4.19
CA PHE A 391 9.57 -4.50 -5.44
C PHE A 391 10.66 -3.82 -6.25
N TYR A 392 11.73 -3.38 -5.63
CA TYR A 392 12.80 -2.66 -6.32
C TYR A 392 14.11 -3.46 -6.37
N GLY A 393 14.27 -4.48 -5.52
CA GLY A 393 15.53 -5.22 -5.39
C GLY A 393 16.66 -4.37 -4.78
N ASP A 394 16.30 -3.28 -4.11
CA ASP A 394 17.25 -2.33 -3.52
C ASP A 394 16.71 -1.81 -2.17
N THR A 395 17.09 -2.47 -1.10
CA THR A 395 16.72 -2.10 0.27
C THR A 395 17.21 -0.69 0.65
N ASN A 396 18.31 -0.22 0.03
CA ASN A 396 18.88 1.09 0.32
C ASN A 396 18.02 2.26 -0.19
N LEU A 397 16.96 2.00 -0.95
CA LEU A 397 15.99 3.03 -1.32
C LEU A 397 15.42 3.76 -0.09
N ILE A 398 15.33 3.11 1.07
CA ILE A 398 14.94 3.77 2.32
C ILE A 398 15.79 5.01 2.65
N ASN A 399 17.03 5.07 2.19
CA ASN A 399 17.95 6.18 2.43
C ASN A 399 17.99 7.21 1.31
N ILE A 400 17.53 6.87 0.10
CA ILE A 400 17.63 7.73 -1.07
C ILE A 400 16.29 8.11 -1.71
N GLU A 401 15.18 7.52 -1.25
CA GLU A 401 13.84 7.78 -1.82
C GLU A 401 13.45 9.27 -1.73
N LEU A 402 13.79 9.93 -0.63
CA LEU A 402 13.56 11.36 -0.47
C LEU A 402 14.32 12.17 -1.53
N ASP A 403 15.59 11.83 -1.79
CA ASP A 403 16.40 12.49 -2.81
C ASP A 403 15.82 12.28 -4.21
N LEU A 404 15.24 11.09 -4.47
CA LEU A 404 14.53 10.82 -5.73
C LEU A 404 13.32 11.73 -5.91
N TYR A 405 12.49 11.91 -4.87
CA TYR A 405 11.38 12.88 -4.91
C TYR A 405 11.87 14.32 -5.06
N GLN A 406 12.93 14.70 -4.33
CA GLN A 406 13.52 16.04 -4.42
C GLN A 406 14.17 16.34 -5.76
N SER A 407 14.59 15.31 -6.50
CA SER A 407 15.16 15.44 -7.84
C SER A 407 14.12 15.66 -8.95
N ILE A 408 12.82 15.46 -8.66
CA ILE A 408 11.74 15.64 -9.65
C ILE A 408 11.57 17.11 -9.96
N THR A 409 11.61 17.47 -11.24
CA THR A 409 11.49 18.85 -11.71
C THR A 409 10.05 19.25 -12.00
N ARG A 410 9.78 20.54 -12.10
CA ARG A 410 8.46 21.06 -12.50
C ARG A 410 8.10 20.69 -13.94
N GLU A 411 9.10 20.59 -14.79
CA GLU A 411 8.99 20.15 -16.19
C GLU A 411 8.54 18.70 -16.26
N GLU A 412 9.14 17.80 -15.48
CA GLU A 412 8.72 16.40 -15.39
C GLU A 412 7.28 16.25 -14.86
N ILE A 413 6.88 17.04 -13.86
CA ILE A 413 5.49 17.07 -13.36
C ILE A 413 4.52 17.43 -14.51
N GLN A 414 4.87 18.43 -15.32
CA GLN A 414 4.06 18.82 -16.48
C GLN A 414 4.01 17.73 -17.56
N GLU A 415 5.13 17.10 -17.87
CA GLU A 415 5.23 16.04 -18.88
C GLU A 415 4.40 14.82 -18.48
N VAL A 416 4.51 14.38 -17.21
CA VAL A 416 3.76 13.24 -16.69
C VAL A 416 2.26 13.54 -16.65
N ALA A 417 1.86 14.75 -16.25
CA ALA A 417 0.46 15.15 -16.32
C ALA A 417 -0.11 15.10 -17.75
N ARG A 418 0.69 15.47 -18.76
CA ARG A 418 0.31 15.36 -20.17
C ARG A 418 0.21 13.90 -20.63
N ALA A 419 1.13 13.06 -20.20
CA ALA A 419 1.21 11.69 -20.64
C ALA A 419 0.08 10.82 -20.06
N TYR A 420 -0.25 10.99 -18.78
CA TYR A 420 -1.12 10.07 -18.06
C TYR A 420 -2.50 10.61 -17.70
N LEU A 421 -2.67 11.94 -17.52
CA LEU A 421 -3.95 12.53 -17.16
C LEU A 421 -4.71 13.04 -18.39
N ASN A 422 -4.76 12.23 -19.45
CA ASN A 422 -5.41 12.57 -20.71
C ASN A 422 -6.89 12.15 -20.67
N PRO A 423 -7.86 13.03 -21.03
CA PRO A 423 -9.27 12.68 -21.04
C PRO A 423 -9.60 11.45 -21.91
N ASN A 424 -8.87 11.22 -23.01
CA ASN A 424 -9.08 10.03 -23.85
C ASN A 424 -8.52 8.71 -23.28
N GLN A 425 -7.91 8.73 -22.09
CA GLN A 425 -7.24 7.57 -21.48
C GLN A 425 -7.78 7.26 -20.08
N ARG A 426 -9.02 7.60 -19.82
CA ARG A 426 -9.61 7.47 -18.48
C ARG A 426 -10.94 6.75 -18.47
N LEU A 427 -11.32 6.35 -17.26
CA LEU A 427 -12.68 6.00 -16.87
C LEU A 427 -13.33 7.23 -16.23
N GLU A 428 -14.57 7.50 -16.60
CA GLU A 428 -15.52 8.37 -15.91
C GLU A 428 -16.62 7.49 -15.33
N LEU A 429 -16.54 7.23 -14.03
CA LEU A 429 -17.52 6.41 -13.32
C LEU A 429 -18.48 7.32 -12.57
N HIS A 430 -19.73 7.32 -12.97
CA HIS A 430 -20.84 7.94 -12.24
C HIS A 430 -21.37 6.93 -11.22
N TYR A 431 -21.08 7.15 -9.95
CA TYR A 431 -21.51 6.30 -8.85
C TYR A 431 -22.79 6.92 -8.25
N LEU A 432 -23.93 6.26 -8.49
CA LEU A 432 -25.26 6.85 -8.33
C LEU A 432 -26.06 6.18 -7.21
N PRO A 433 -26.96 6.92 -6.53
CA PRO A 433 -27.96 6.30 -5.67
C PRO A 433 -28.86 5.33 -6.46
N GLU A 434 -29.20 4.19 -5.87
CA GLU A 434 -30.10 3.18 -6.47
C GLU A 434 -31.44 3.78 -6.94
N SER A 435 -31.94 4.83 -6.26
CA SER A 435 -33.15 5.56 -6.63
C SER A 435 -33.08 6.25 -8.00
N LYS A 436 -31.92 6.33 -8.61
CA LYS A 436 -31.71 6.89 -9.96
C LYS A 436 -31.54 5.83 -11.05
N LYS A 437 -31.69 4.56 -10.69
CA LYS A 437 -31.66 3.46 -11.67
C LYS A 437 -32.98 3.47 -12.44
N GLU A 438 -32.91 3.71 -13.74
CA GLU A 438 -34.07 3.67 -14.65
C GLU A 438 -34.51 2.22 -14.98
#